data_ac2fa5ab11004faae4d98ebeb3e6b823
#
_entry.id   ac2fa5ab11004faae4d98ebeb3e6b823
#
_cell.length_a   1.000
_cell.length_b   1.000
_cell.length_c   1.000
_cell.angle_alpha   90.00
_cell.angle_beta   90.00
_cell.angle_gamma   90.00
#
_symmetry.space_group_name_H-M   'P 1'
#
loop_
_entity.id
_entity.type
_entity.pdbx_description
1 polymer ?
#
loop_
_entity_poly.entity_id
_entity_poly.type
_entity_poly.pdbx_seq_one_letter_code
_entity_poly.pdbx_strand_id
1 'polypeptide(L)'
;MNTSRHRLLERIRGRLGGTQAPELPPVLRTTPLAQGAKAFCAALESVAGKVHRVTCGPDGLLVLRGLIAERGWSSVACSDSEFLQEWCERLGSTCRVDSANDPIPREELLKMDAGLCTAQIGIADTGSLALCSESERHRLV
;
A
#
# COMPACT_ATOMS: atom_id res chain seq x y z
N MET A 1 -8.95 30.17 6.17
CA MET A 1 -9.08 29.40 7.43
C MET A 1 -10.39 28.64 7.41
N ASN A 2 -10.35 27.34 7.67
CA ASN A 2 -11.42 26.38 7.31
C ASN A 2 -12.56 26.38 8.34
N THR A 3 -13.46 27.38 8.25
CA THR A 3 -14.61 27.60 9.16
C THR A 3 -15.58 26.39 9.20
N SER A 4 -15.71 25.66 8.08
CA SER A 4 -16.61 24.49 7.99
C SER A 4 -16.10 23.30 8.80
N ARG A 5 -14.78 23.03 8.78
CA ARG A 5 -14.15 21.96 9.58
C ARG A 5 -14.29 22.25 11.08
N HIS A 6 -14.07 23.51 11.49
CA HIS A 6 -14.18 23.90 12.88
C HIS A 6 -15.63 23.71 13.41
N ARG A 7 -16.63 24.17 12.67
CA ARG A 7 -18.06 23.98 13.01
C ARG A 7 -18.46 22.51 13.09
N LEU A 8 -17.93 21.66 12.19
CA LEU A 8 -18.19 20.22 12.25
C LEU A 8 -17.62 19.59 13.52
N LEU A 9 -16.37 19.91 13.84
CA LEU A 9 -15.71 19.41 15.06
C LEU A 9 -16.41 19.89 16.34
N GLU A 10 -16.88 21.14 16.39
CA GLU A 10 -17.65 21.65 17.52
C GLU A 10 -18.98 20.93 17.69
N ARG A 11 -19.70 20.67 16.59
CA ARG A 11 -20.94 19.87 16.63
C ARG A 11 -20.72 18.46 17.12
N ILE A 12 -19.63 17.81 16.68
CA ILE A 12 -19.26 16.46 17.13
C ILE A 12 -18.92 16.49 18.62
N ARG A 13 -18.09 17.42 19.07
CA ARG A 13 -17.73 17.59 20.49
C ARG A 13 -18.94 17.88 21.38
N GLY A 14 -19.85 18.74 20.92
CA GLY A 14 -21.07 19.06 21.65
C GLY A 14 -22.00 17.85 21.80
N ARG A 15 -22.07 16.94 20.83
CA ARG A 15 -22.85 15.70 20.92
C ARG A 15 -22.18 14.61 21.73
N LEU A 16 -20.85 14.58 21.77
CA LEU A 16 -20.07 13.64 22.56
C LEU A 16 -19.82 14.13 23.99
N GLY A 17 -20.11 15.41 24.27
CA GLY A 17 -19.98 16.00 25.62
C GLY A 17 -20.85 15.26 26.62
N GLY A 18 -20.23 14.63 27.60
CA GLY A 18 -20.88 13.79 28.63
C GLY A 18 -20.99 12.31 28.29
N THR A 19 -20.60 11.89 27.07
CA THR A 19 -20.50 10.45 26.76
C THR A 19 -19.19 9.92 27.30
N GLN A 20 -19.24 8.99 28.25
CA GLN A 20 -18.08 8.29 28.72
C GLN A 20 -17.52 7.45 27.56
N ALA A 21 -16.22 7.61 27.25
CA ALA A 21 -15.59 6.77 26.24
C ALA A 21 -15.76 5.30 26.62
N PRO A 22 -16.16 4.44 25.67
CA PRO A 22 -16.21 3.00 25.96
C PRO A 22 -14.82 2.50 26.38
N GLU A 23 -14.80 1.57 27.30
CA GLU A 23 -13.55 0.92 27.67
C GLU A 23 -12.94 0.27 26.43
N LEU A 24 -11.68 0.57 26.18
CA LEU A 24 -10.97 -0.03 25.05
C LEU A 24 -10.90 -1.55 25.26
N PRO A 25 -11.19 -2.35 24.23
CA PRO A 25 -11.04 -3.78 24.34
C PRO A 25 -9.59 -4.11 24.75
N PRO A 26 -9.38 -5.17 25.54
CA PRO A 26 -8.05 -5.56 25.96
C PRO A 26 -7.17 -5.79 24.74
N VAL A 27 -5.95 -5.27 24.77
CA VAL A 27 -4.97 -5.51 23.72
C VAL A 27 -4.71 -7.02 23.66
N LEU A 28 -5.15 -7.65 22.59
CA LEU A 28 -4.85 -9.05 22.33
C LEU A 28 -3.33 -9.17 22.14
N ARG A 29 -2.66 -9.78 23.11
CA ARG A 29 -1.25 -10.14 22.97
C ARG A 29 -1.19 -11.33 22.03
N THR A 30 -0.89 -11.09 20.76
CA THR A 30 -0.63 -12.16 19.82
C THR A 30 0.74 -12.77 20.12
N THR A 31 0.80 -14.09 20.23
CA THR A 31 2.08 -14.80 20.28
C THR A 31 2.77 -14.63 18.92
N PRO A 32 4.05 -14.23 18.87
CA PRO A 32 4.77 -14.15 17.61
C PRO A 32 4.70 -15.49 16.89
N LEU A 33 4.23 -15.50 15.63
CA LEU A 33 4.19 -16.70 14.83
C LEU A 33 5.62 -17.12 14.49
N ALA A 34 6.02 -18.32 14.91
CA ALA A 34 7.35 -18.87 14.66
C ALA A 34 7.73 -18.93 13.16
N GLN A 35 6.74 -18.83 12.28
CA GLN A 35 6.91 -18.85 10.82
C GLN A 35 6.09 -17.71 10.17
N GLY A 36 6.23 -16.49 10.68
CA GLY A 36 5.42 -15.34 10.26
C GLY A 36 5.35 -15.12 8.75
N ALA A 37 6.47 -15.19 8.04
CA ALA A 37 6.49 -15.03 6.58
C ALA A 37 5.71 -16.14 5.85
N LYS A 38 5.80 -17.40 6.31
CA LYS A 38 5.05 -18.51 5.69
C LYS A 38 3.54 -18.37 5.96
N ALA A 39 3.18 -18.01 7.19
CA ALA A 39 1.79 -17.78 7.57
C ALA A 39 1.19 -16.60 6.78
N PHE A 40 1.94 -15.51 6.65
CA PHE A 40 1.54 -14.36 5.82
C PHE A 40 1.27 -14.76 4.37
N CYS A 41 2.19 -15.50 3.72
CA CYS A 41 2.00 -15.95 2.35
C CYS A 41 0.73 -16.79 2.20
N ALA A 42 0.52 -17.77 3.09
CA ALA A 42 -0.66 -18.62 3.06
C ALA A 42 -1.97 -17.82 3.26
N ALA A 43 -1.97 -16.86 4.19
CA ALA A 43 -3.12 -16.01 4.43
C ALA A 43 -3.43 -15.09 3.23
N LEU A 44 -2.40 -14.48 2.63
CA LEU A 44 -2.56 -13.65 1.44
C LEU A 44 -3.07 -14.46 0.23
N GLU A 45 -2.57 -15.67 0.03
CA GLU A 45 -3.03 -16.57 -1.04
C GLU A 45 -4.48 -17.00 -0.84
N SER A 46 -4.93 -17.16 0.42
CA SER A 46 -6.32 -17.53 0.73
C SER A 46 -7.35 -16.47 0.32
N VAL A 47 -6.92 -15.22 0.16
CA VAL A 47 -7.75 -14.10 -0.31
C VAL A 47 -7.44 -13.70 -1.76
N ALA A 48 -7.00 -14.67 -2.57
CA ALA A 48 -6.69 -14.54 -3.99
C ALA A 48 -5.45 -13.67 -4.31
N GLY A 49 -4.62 -13.34 -3.34
CA GLY A 49 -3.31 -12.75 -3.58
C GLY A 49 -2.36 -13.75 -4.24
N LYS A 50 -1.40 -13.25 -5.01
CA LYS A 50 -0.29 -14.07 -5.54
C LYS A 50 1.01 -13.67 -4.84
N VAL A 51 1.76 -14.66 -4.38
CA VAL A 51 3.01 -14.43 -3.66
C VAL A 51 4.20 -14.90 -4.48
N HIS A 52 5.16 -14.00 -4.68
CA HIS A 52 6.45 -14.31 -5.29
C HIS A 52 7.54 -14.01 -4.27
N ARG A 53 8.15 -15.05 -3.72
CA ARG A 53 9.26 -14.90 -2.77
C ARG A 53 10.57 -14.79 -3.52
N VAL A 54 11.29 -13.72 -3.23
CA VAL A 54 12.59 -13.43 -3.83
C VAL A 54 13.63 -13.18 -2.74
N THR A 55 14.89 -13.39 -3.05
CA THR A 55 16.00 -13.25 -2.09
C THR A 55 16.69 -11.91 -2.19
N CYS A 56 16.53 -11.22 -3.31
CA CYS A 56 17.14 -9.90 -3.54
C CYS A 56 16.30 -9.04 -4.50
N GLY A 57 16.62 -7.75 -4.55
CA GLY A 57 15.95 -6.80 -5.44
C GLY A 57 15.99 -7.16 -6.93
N PRO A 58 17.15 -7.55 -7.49
CA PRO A 58 17.26 -7.98 -8.89
C PRO A 58 16.32 -9.12 -9.26
N ASP A 59 16.18 -10.14 -8.40
CA ASP A 59 15.23 -11.23 -8.62
C ASP A 59 13.78 -10.74 -8.64
N GLY A 60 13.46 -9.81 -7.75
CA GLY A 60 12.12 -9.17 -7.71
C GLY A 60 11.81 -8.43 -9.00
N LEU A 61 12.78 -7.70 -9.55
CA LEU A 61 12.59 -6.99 -10.82
C LEU A 61 12.40 -7.96 -12.00
N LEU A 62 13.09 -9.11 -11.99
CA LEU A 62 12.89 -10.16 -13.02
C LEU A 62 11.48 -10.74 -12.94
N VAL A 63 10.98 -11.03 -11.73
CA VAL A 63 9.59 -11.47 -11.52
C VAL A 63 8.62 -10.43 -12.03
N LEU A 64 8.81 -9.17 -11.69
CA LEU A 64 7.94 -8.08 -12.15
C LEU A 64 7.92 -7.94 -13.67
N ARG A 65 9.07 -8.02 -14.33
CA ARG A 65 9.15 -8.03 -15.80
C ARG A 65 8.41 -9.21 -16.41
N GLY A 66 8.52 -10.38 -15.80
CA GLY A 66 7.74 -11.57 -16.21
C GLY A 66 6.24 -11.34 -16.10
N LEU A 67 5.77 -10.77 -15.00
CA LEU A 67 4.35 -10.44 -14.80
C LEU A 67 3.86 -9.39 -15.81
N ILE A 68 4.64 -8.36 -16.07
CA ILE A 68 4.32 -7.32 -17.06
C ILE A 68 4.13 -7.98 -18.44
N ALA A 69 5.07 -8.84 -18.85
CA ALA A 69 5.02 -9.54 -20.13
C ALA A 69 3.84 -10.52 -20.22
N GLU A 70 3.62 -11.33 -19.17
CA GLU A 70 2.51 -12.30 -19.09
C GLU A 70 1.14 -11.63 -19.18
N ARG A 71 0.99 -10.47 -18.53
CA ARG A 71 -0.27 -9.72 -18.47
C ARG A 71 -0.45 -8.76 -19.64
N GLY A 72 0.60 -8.51 -20.43
CA GLY A 72 0.59 -7.54 -21.51
C GLY A 72 0.44 -6.09 -21.02
N TRP A 73 0.92 -5.80 -19.80
CA TRP A 73 0.86 -4.45 -19.25
C TRP A 73 1.79 -3.52 -20.02
N SER A 74 1.27 -2.38 -20.42
CA SER A 74 1.98 -1.33 -21.15
C SER A 74 2.20 -0.07 -20.33
N SER A 75 1.45 0.07 -19.23
CA SER A 75 1.48 1.26 -18.37
C SER A 75 1.36 0.87 -16.90
N VAL A 76 2.38 1.22 -16.12
CA VAL A 76 2.47 0.91 -14.68
C VAL A 76 2.78 2.18 -13.92
N ALA A 77 1.96 2.51 -12.91
CA ALA A 77 2.26 3.59 -11.99
C ALA A 77 3.09 3.06 -10.81
N CYS A 78 4.10 3.81 -10.39
CA CYS A 78 4.88 3.52 -9.21
C CYS A 78 4.69 4.62 -8.16
N SER A 79 4.62 4.25 -6.89
CA SER A 79 4.79 5.23 -5.81
C SER A 79 6.23 5.77 -5.79
N ASP A 80 6.43 6.98 -5.23
CA ASP A 80 7.72 7.64 -5.21
C ASP A 80 8.64 7.18 -4.07
N SER A 81 8.55 5.91 -3.67
CA SER A 81 9.52 5.32 -2.77
C SER A 81 10.88 5.14 -3.45
N GLU A 82 11.96 5.42 -2.75
CA GLU A 82 13.33 5.32 -3.27
C GLU A 82 13.61 3.94 -3.91
N PHE A 83 13.12 2.88 -3.27
CA PHE A 83 13.25 1.52 -3.79
C PHE A 83 12.55 1.30 -5.14
N LEU A 84 11.34 1.83 -5.32
CA LEU A 84 10.57 1.66 -6.55
C LEU A 84 11.03 2.60 -7.67
N GLN A 85 11.63 3.74 -7.36
CA GLN A 85 12.21 4.63 -8.36
C GLN A 85 13.29 3.90 -9.18
N GLU A 86 14.19 3.18 -8.51
CA GLU A 86 15.21 2.35 -9.21
C GLU A 86 14.56 1.32 -10.14
N TRP A 87 13.50 0.68 -9.70
CA TRP A 87 12.77 -0.30 -10.51
C TRP A 87 12.06 0.36 -11.70
N CYS A 88 11.44 1.52 -11.47
CA CYS A 88 10.79 2.28 -12.53
C CYS A 88 11.77 2.72 -13.63
N GLU A 89 12.95 3.21 -13.25
CA GLU A 89 14.03 3.54 -14.22
C GLU A 89 14.43 2.33 -15.07
N ARG A 90 14.56 1.17 -14.47
CA ARG A 90 14.93 -0.08 -15.16
C ARG A 90 13.81 -0.65 -16.03
N LEU A 91 12.55 -0.35 -15.72
CA LEU A 91 11.39 -0.71 -16.53
C LEU A 91 11.16 0.26 -17.70
N GLY A 92 11.77 1.44 -17.64
CA GLY A 92 11.73 2.43 -18.71
C GLY A 92 10.33 2.99 -18.95
N SER A 93 9.95 3.18 -20.21
CA SER A 93 8.69 3.82 -20.60
C SER A 93 7.42 3.08 -20.16
N THR A 94 7.52 1.83 -19.73
CA THR A 94 6.39 1.06 -19.20
C THR A 94 5.99 1.56 -17.79
N CYS A 95 6.91 2.17 -17.07
CA CYS A 95 6.69 2.61 -15.69
C CYS A 95 6.81 4.12 -15.56
N ARG A 96 5.91 4.72 -14.78
CA ARG A 96 5.92 6.14 -14.43
C ARG A 96 5.76 6.32 -12.92
N VAL A 97 6.60 7.16 -12.33
CA VAL A 97 6.52 7.49 -10.91
C VAL A 97 5.44 8.54 -10.69
N ASP A 98 4.52 8.27 -9.77
CA ASP A 98 3.55 9.24 -9.27
C ASP A 98 4.15 9.95 -8.06
N SER A 99 4.65 11.16 -8.24
CA SER A 99 5.33 11.92 -7.20
C SER A 99 4.63 13.23 -6.86
N ALA A 100 4.98 13.80 -5.68
CA ALA A 100 4.44 15.10 -5.28
C ALA A 100 4.84 16.24 -6.23
N ASN A 101 5.99 16.10 -6.91
CA ASN A 101 6.51 17.12 -7.83
C ASN A 101 5.99 16.93 -9.26
N ASP A 102 5.64 15.70 -9.64
CA ASP A 102 5.08 15.35 -10.94
C ASP A 102 3.96 14.32 -10.76
N PRO A 103 2.78 14.75 -10.27
CA PRO A 103 1.66 13.84 -10.02
C PRO A 103 1.03 13.38 -11.33
N ILE A 104 0.73 12.09 -11.41
CA ILE A 104 -0.05 11.54 -12.52
C ILE A 104 -1.51 12.01 -12.36
N PRO A 105 -2.12 12.64 -13.36
CA PRO A 105 -3.53 13.02 -13.30
C PRO A 105 -4.42 11.81 -12.99
N ARG A 106 -5.43 11.98 -12.13
CA ARG A 106 -6.31 10.89 -11.72
C ARG A 106 -6.94 10.14 -12.88
N GLU A 107 -7.33 10.86 -13.93
CA GLU A 107 -7.95 10.26 -15.13
C GLU A 107 -6.97 9.38 -15.91
N GLU A 108 -5.70 9.70 -15.87
CA GLU A 108 -4.62 8.92 -16.46
C GLU A 108 -4.28 7.72 -15.59
N LEU A 109 -4.18 7.93 -14.27
CA LEU A 109 -3.91 6.88 -13.30
C LEU A 109 -4.96 5.75 -13.37
N LEU A 110 -6.24 6.09 -13.53
CA LEU A 110 -7.33 5.12 -13.66
C LEU A 110 -7.28 4.29 -14.96
N LYS A 111 -6.47 4.68 -15.92
CA LYS A 111 -6.28 3.96 -17.19
C LYS A 111 -5.02 3.10 -17.19
N MET A 112 -4.20 3.20 -16.17
CA MET A 112 -3.00 2.37 -16.05
C MET A 112 -3.33 0.92 -15.73
N ASP A 113 -2.51 0.01 -16.25
CA ASP A 113 -2.73 -1.43 -16.14
C ASP A 113 -2.44 -1.95 -14.72
N ALA A 114 -1.49 -1.32 -14.01
CA ALA A 114 -1.11 -1.70 -12.66
C ALA A 114 -0.53 -0.54 -11.85
N GLY A 115 -0.60 -0.68 -10.51
CA GLY A 115 0.07 0.18 -9.56
C GLY A 115 1.09 -0.61 -8.74
N LEU A 116 2.27 -0.04 -8.51
CA LEU A 116 3.31 -0.58 -7.64
C LEU A 116 3.47 0.31 -6.42
N CYS A 117 3.39 -0.29 -5.25
CA CYS A 117 3.67 0.37 -3.98
C CYS A 117 4.47 -0.54 -3.06
N THR A 118 5.13 0.03 -2.05
CA THR A 118 5.77 -0.74 -0.98
C THR A 118 4.84 -0.82 0.22
N ALA A 119 4.91 -1.92 0.96
CA ALA A 119 4.24 -2.05 2.24
C ALA A 119 5.27 -2.15 3.36
N GLN A 120 5.02 -1.44 4.46
CA GLN A 120 5.93 -1.41 5.60
C GLN A 120 5.76 -2.60 6.51
N ILE A 121 4.55 -3.15 6.59
CA ILE A 121 4.22 -4.26 7.49
C ILE A 121 3.30 -5.25 6.78
N GLY A 122 3.61 -6.54 6.92
CA GLY A 122 2.71 -7.64 6.59
C GLY A 122 2.12 -8.25 7.86
N ILE A 123 0.80 -8.39 7.93
CA ILE A 123 0.09 -8.98 9.06
C ILE A 123 -0.13 -10.46 8.75
N ALA A 124 0.62 -11.33 9.44
CA ALA A 124 0.69 -12.75 9.12
C ALA A 124 -0.62 -13.52 9.36
N ASP A 125 -1.44 -13.05 10.27
CA ASP A 125 -2.71 -13.70 10.64
C ASP A 125 -3.79 -13.54 9.56
N THR A 126 -3.77 -12.42 8.87
CA THR A 126 -4.81 -12.05 7.89
C THR A 126 -4.30 -11.93 6.45
N GLY A 127 -2.99 -11.97 6.23
CA GLY A 127 -2.41 -11.64 4.92
C GLY A 127 -2.55 -10.18 4.52
N SER A 128 -2.85 -9.30 5.48
CA SER A 128 -3.04 -7.87 5.21
C SER A 128 -1.69 -7.14 5.10
N LEU A 129 -1.67 -6.11 4.25
CA LEU A 129 -0.53 -5.20 4.10
C LEU A 129 -0.88 -3.84 4.70
N ALA A 130 0.03 -3.29 5.50
CA ALA A 130 -0.09 -1.93 6.01
C ALA A 130 0.84 -1.01 5.21
N LEU A 131 0.25 0.04 4.65
CA LEU A 131 0.96 1.08 3.90
C LEU A 131 0.92 2.37 4.73
N CYS A 132 2.07 3.01 4.90
CA CYS A 132 2.20 4.27 5.60
C CYS A 132 2.25 5.41 4.59
N SER A 133 1.35 6.39 4.72
CA SER A 133 1.30 7.55 3.82
C SER A 133 2.49 8.51 3.95
N GLU A 134 3.33 8.36 4.99
CA GLU A 134 4.57 9.10 5.13
C GLU A 134 5.69 8.49 4.27
N SER A 135 5.65 7.16 4.07
CA SER A 135 6.61 6.42 3.26
C SER A 135 6.14 6.24 1.81
N GLU A 136 4.83 6.16 1.63
CA GLU A 136 4.16 6.08 0.33
C GLU A 136 3.36 7.36 0.13
N ARG A 137 3.97 8.37 -0.48
CA ARG A 137 3.40 9.74 -0.61
C ARG A 137 2.12 9.77 -1.42
N HIS A 138 1.97 8.85 -2.34
CA HIS A 138 0.78 8.72 -3.18
C HIS A 138 0.13 7.35 -3.02
N ARG A 139 -1.19 7.38 -2.83
CA ARG A 139 -2.00 6.17 -2.76
C ARG A 139 -2.35 5.73 -4.18
N LEU A 140 -1.65 4.70 -4.66
CA LEU A 140 -1.96 4.00 -5.92
C LEU A 140 -2.99 2.87 -5.72
N VAL A 141 -3.54 2.76 -4.52
CA VAL A 141 -4.46 1.70 -4.10
C VAL A 141 -5.79 2.29 -3.73
#